data_24c2c5dc8ff683677a3847a25697730b
#
_entry.id   24c2c5dc8ff683677a3847a25697730b
#
_cell.length_a   1.000
_cell.length_b   1.000
_cell.length_c   1.000
_cell.angle_alpha   90.00
_cell.angle_beta   90.00
_cell.angle_gamma   90.00
#
_symmetry.space_group_name_H-M   'P 1'
#
loop_
_entity.id
_entity.type
_entity.pdbx_description
1 polymer ?
#
loop_
_entity_poly.entity_id
_entity_poly.type
_entity_poly.pdbx_seq_one_letter_code
_entity_poly.pdbx_strand_id
1 'polypeptide(L)'
;MSEATTASEKTLMVLEAAMTHERFSEIVTAVNLPKATVHRILATLVERDFIRVADGGGHVPGPKILSLAGVAYDRVDVSTIVQPYVDDLVRRVQCTVHVGVLSGDEIIYLVRTDSDKPYRMPSRVGAAIPLHTSAIGKAILARLDDDAIERFVNRAGLPRRTARSLTTLEDLRAELADIRRDGYAFDREENVPGVVCIGTAVRDHTGHSNYGLSISSLALEHTEGQLAAMADDLNKAAADITHALGGDR
;
A
#
# COMPACT_ATOMS: atom_id res chain seq x y z
N MET A 1 -20.24 25.15 15.72
CA MET A 1 -19.25 26.05 16.34
C MET A 1 -17.90 25.56 15.87
N SER A 2 -17.18 26.32 15.04
CA SER A 2 -15.80 25.98 14.60
C SER A 2 -14.90 26.06 15.83
N GLU A 3 -14.31 24.94 16.26
CA GLU A 3 -13.24 24.96 17.28
C GLU A 3 -12.13 25.88 16.80
N ALA A 4 -11.68 26.76 17.68
CA ALA A 4 -10.62 27.71 17.35
C ALA A 4 -9.32 26.95 17.16
N THR A 5 -8.85 26.84 15.91
CA THR A 5 -7.59 26.16 15.53
C THR A 5 -6.44 26.70 16.38
N THR A 6 -5.75 25.83 17.09
CA THR A 6 -4.62 26.16 17.97
C THR A 6 -3.40 26.67 17.18
N ALA A 7 -2.45 27.32 17.87
CA ALA A 7 -1.20 27.75 17.23
C ALA A 7 -0.39 26.55 16.66
N SER A 8 -0.39 25.42 17.35
CA SER A 8 0.28 24.20 16.93
C SER A 8 -0.36 23.61 15.67
N GLU A 9 -1.68 23.52 15.62
CA GLU A 9 -2.41 23.06 14.44
C GLU A 9 -2.15 23.94 13.22
N LYS A 10 -2.17 25.27 13.39
CA LYS A 10 -1.83 26.21 12.31
C LYS A 10 -0.41 25.97 11.77
N THR A 11 0.55 25.65 12.65
CA THR A 11 1.92 25.36 12.24
C THR A 11 2.00 24.07 11.43
N LEU A 12 1.32 22.99 11.85
CA LEU A 12 1.25 21.74 11.12
C LEU A 12 0.56 21.91 9.75
N MET A 13 -0.59 22.60 9.71
CA MET A 13 -1.30 22.88 8.45
C MET A 13 -0.40 23.62 7.43
N VAL A 14 0.36 24.63 7.89
CA VAL A 14 1.26 25.39 7.02
C VAL A 14 2.45 24.55 6.59
N LEU A 15 2.98 23.68 7.46
CA LEU A 15 4.04 22.76 7.11
C LEU A 15 3.58 21.77 6.01
N GLU A 16 2.42 21.13 6.20
CA GLU A 16 1.83 20.19 5.23
C GLU A 16 1.58 20.86 3.88
N ALA A 17 0.97 22.07 3.88
CA ALA A 17 0.74 22.80 2.64
C ALA A 17 2.04 23.19 1.92
N ALA A 18 3.11 23.50 2.65
CA ALA A 18 4.41 23.84 2.06
C ALA A 18 5.20 22.63 1.56
N MET A 19 4.75 21.38 1.86
CA MET A 19 5.31 20.17 1.24
C MET A 19 4.76 19.94 -0.17
N THR A 20 3.58 20.51 -0.49
CA THR A 20 2.86 20.29 -1.76
C THR A 20 2.74 21.53 -2.63
N HIS A 21 2.98 22.73 -2.07
CA HIS A 21 2.89 23.99 -2.78
C HIS A 21 4.15 24.83 -2.55
N GLU A 22 4.73 25.33 -3.63
CA GLU A 22 5.96 26.16 -3.55
C GLU A 22 5.65 27.65 -3.35
N ARG A 23 4.56 28.18 -3.93
CA ARG A 23 4.24 29.59 -3.91
C ARG A 23 3.53 29.99 -2.64
N PHE A 24 3.95 31.09 -2.05
CA PHE A 24 3.32 31.64 -0.84
C PHE A 24 1.80 31.81 -0.98
N SER A 25 1.33 32.30 -2.14
CA SER A 25 -0.10 32.50 -2.40
C SER A 25 -0.90 31.19 -2.39
N GLU A 26 -0.32 30.11 -2.90
CA GLU A 26 -0.93 28.77 -2.94
C GLU A 26 -1.04 28.19 -1.52
N ILE A 27 0.04 28.30 -0.73
CA ILE A 27 0.05 27.88 0.67
C ILE A 27 -1.04 28.64 1.46
N VAL A 28 -1.12 29.97 1.31
CA VAL A 28 -2.16 30.78 1.98
C VAL A 28 -3.57 30.31 1.61
N THR A 29 -3.79 30.03 0.33
CA THR A 29 -5.08 29.54 -0.15
C THR A 29 -5.43 28.17 0.42
N ALA A 30 -4.47 27.24 0.43
CA ALA A 30 -4.65 25.87 0.92
C ALA A 30 -5.01 25.82 2.41
N VAL A 31 -4.36 26.66 3.25
CA VAL A 31 -4.60 26.63 4.70
C VAL A 31 -5.73 27.54 5.18
N ASN A 32 -6.20 28.45 4.33
CA ASN A 32 -7.23 29.44 4.65
C ASN A 32 -6.94 30.23 5.97
N LEU A 33 -5.70 30.66 6.16
CA LEU A 33 -5.24 31.45 7.31
C LEU A 33 -4.85 32.88 6.86
N PRO A 34 -4.88 33.86 7.79
CA PRO A 34 -4.39 35.23 7.50
C PRO A 34 -2.93 35.20 6.98
N LYS A 35 -2.65 35.95 5.93
CA LYS A 35 -1.30 36.03 5.29
C LYS A 35 -0.17 36.29 6.28
N ALA A 36 -0.40 37.20 7.26
CA ALA A 36 0.60 37.51 8.29
C ALA A 36 0.90 36.31 9.20
N THR A 37 -0.10 35.46 9.48
CA THR A 37 0.08 34.21 10.26
C THR A 37 0.90 33.19 9.47
N VAL A 38 0.54 32.96 8.21
CA VAL A 38 1.27 32.04 7.32
C VAL A 38 2.72 32.48 7.16
N HIS A 39 2.96 33.76 6.89
CA HIS A 39 4.31 34.33 6.76
C HIS A 39 5.17 34.09 8.00
N ARG A 40 4.63 34.36 9.19
CA ARG A 40 5.35 34.15 10.46
C ARG A 40 5.67 32.66 10.70
N ILE A 41 4.74 31.76 10.38
CA ILE A 41 4.98 30.31 10.51
C ILE A 41 6.04 29.85 9.52
N LEU A 42 5.95 30.24 8.25
CA LEU A 42 6.96 29.89 7.22
C LEU A 42 8.34 30.40 7.61
N ALA A 43 8.46 31.63 8.15
CA ALA A 43 9.73 32.15 8.64
C ALA A 43 10.33 31.24 9.74
N THR A 44 9.50 30.79 10.70
CA THR A 44 9.94 29.86 11.74
C THR A 44 10.36 28.50 11.15
N LEU A 45 9.63 27.98 10.17
CA LEU A 45 9.96 26.71 9.52
C LEU A 45 11.25 26.79 8.71
N VAL A 46 11.53 27.96 8.10
CA VAL A 46 12.80 28.24 7.43
C VAL A 46 13.95 28.32 8.43
N GLU A 47 13.78 29.08 9.52
CA GLU A 47 14.77 29.19 10.60
C GLU A 47 15.13 27.83 11.22
N ARG A 48 14.19 26.89 11.21
CA ARG A 48 14.35 25.53 11.76
C ARG A 48 14.76 24.49 10.70
N ASP A 49 15.06 24.89 9.50
CA ASP A 49 15.44 24.04 8.37
C ASP A 49 14.38 23.01 7.91
N PHE A 50 13.13 23.17 8.34
CA PHE A 50 12.02 22.35 7.81
C PHE A 50 11.68 22.72 6.36
N ILE A 51 11.83 23.98 6.03
CA ILE A 51 11.62 24.55 4.69
C ILE A 51 12.85 25.37 4.32
N ARG A 52 13.13 25.51 3.05
CA ARG A 52 14.09 26.48 2.51
C ARG A 52 13.43 27.28 1.38
N VAL A 53 13.95 28.46 1.14
CA VAL A 53 13.56 29.30 0.00
C VAL A 53 14.47 28.92 -1.19
N ALA A 54 13.87 28.50 -2.30
CA ALA A 54 14.57 28.22 -3.54
C ALA A 54 15.01 29.52 -4.25
N ASP A 55 15.94 29.44 -5.19
CA ASP A 55 16.46 30.60 -5.96
C ASP A 55 15.37 31.42 -6.67
N GLY A 56 14.22 30.78 -7.00
CA GLY A 56 13.02 31.43 -7.55
C GLY A 56 12.05 32.03 -6.52
N GLY A 57 12.40 32.03 -5.22
CA GLY A 57 11.55 32.55 -4.14
C GLY A 57 10.45 31.60 -3.67
N GLY A 58 10.39 30.37 -4.23
CA GLY A 58 9.47 29.31 -3.79
C GLY A 58 9.90 28.65 -2.48
N HIS A 59 8.93 28.08 -1.75
CA HIS A 59 9.18 27.32 -0.53
C HIS A 59 9.27 25.83 -0.90
N VAL A 60 10.39 25.19 -0.53
CA VAL A 60 10.64 23.77 -0.80
C VAL A 60 11.06 23.05 0.48
N PRO A 61 10.90 21.70 0.55
CA PRO A 61 11.32 20.94 1.72
C PRO A 61 12.78 21.18 2.09
N GLY A 62 13.01 21.44 3.37
CA GLY A 62 14.34 21.67 3.94
C GLY A 62 15.01 20.38 4.43
N PRO A 63 16.33 20.41 4.73
CA PRO A 63 17.09 19.23 5.14
C PRO A 63 16.58 18.57 6.42
N LYS A 64 15.89 19.31 7.28
CA LYS A 64 15.32 18.77 8.52
C LYS A 64 14.25 17.71 8.24
N ILE A 65 13.43 17.88 7.18
CA ILE A 65 12.44 16.88 6.75
C ILE A 65 13.12 15.57 6.36
N LEU A 66 14.20 15.64 5.54
CA LEU A 66 14.94 14.44 5.12
C LEU A 66 15.57 13.72 6.32
N SER A 67 16.16 14.49 7.25
CA SER A 67 16.75 13.92 8.47
C SER A 67 15.72 13.20 9.33
N LEU A 68 14.54 13.80 9.55
CA LEU A 68 13.47 13.20 10.34
C LEU A 68 12.87 11.97 9.64
N ALA A 69 12.68 12.04 8.33
CA ALA A 69 12.21 10.92 7.52
C ALA A 69 13.19 9.74 7.63
N GLY A 70 14.49 9.96 7.49
CA GLY A 70 15.50 8.91 7.65
C GLY A 70 15.44 8.23 9.02
N VAL A 71 15.40 9.01 10.11
CA VAL A 71 15.27 8.47 11.47
C VAL A 71 13.95 7.71 11.66
N ALA A 72 12.85 8.20 11.07
CA ALA A 72 11.57 7.52 11.15
C ALA A 72 11.62 6.18 10.39
N TYR A 73 12.19 6.17 9.19
CA TYR A 73 12.35 4.98 8.36
C TYR A 73 13.13 3.86 9.06
N ASP A 74 14.24 4.20 9.73
CA ASP A 74 15.07 3.24 10.46
C ASP A 74 14.34 2.60 11.65
N ARG A 75 13.24 3.20 12.10
CA ARG A 75 12.46 2.75 13.27
C ARG A 75 11.11 2.14 12.90
N VAL A 76 10.67 2.31 11.66
CA VAL A 76 9.38 1.79 11.21
C VAL A 76 9.50 0.30 10.92
N ASP A 77 8.91 -0.51 11.78
CA ASP A 77 8.63 -1.92 11.48
C ASP A 77 7.23 -2.01 10.87
N VAL A 78 7.18 -2.17 9.55
CA VAL A 78 5.91 -2.29 8.80
C VAL A 78 5.06 -3.43 9.36
N SER A 79 5.67 -4.54 9.78
CA SER A 79 4.94 -5.68 10.34
C SER A 79 4.18 -5.29 11.60
N THR A 80 4.80 -4.52 12.48
CA THR A 80 4.17 -3.99 13.70
C THR A 80 3.02 -3.03 13.40
N ILE A 81 3.18 -2.17 12.38
CA ILE A 81 2.15 -1.19 12.00
C ILE A 81 0.90 -1.90 11.44
N VAL A 82 1.10 -2.91 10.58
CA VAL A 82 -0.03 -3.56 9.88
C VAL A 82 -0.72 -4.64 10.71
N GLN A 83 -0.05 -5.20 11.73
CA GLN A 83 -0.56 -6.32 12.52
C GLN A 83 -1.95 -6.09 13.10
N PRO A 84 -2.32 -4.93 13.70
CA PRO A 84 -3.67 -4.71 14.25
C PRO A 84 -4.77 -4.83 13.20
N TYR A 85 -4.53 -4.37 11.97
CA TYR A 85 -5.49 -4.45 10.85
C TYR A 85 -5.64 -5.87 10.34
N VAL A 86 -4.53 -6.61 10.29
CA VAL A 86 -4.51 -8.03 9.93
C VAL A 86 -5.30 -8.87 10.94
N ASP A 87 -5.08 -8.64 12.23
CA ASP A 87 -5.78 -9.35 13.30
C ASP A 87 -7.29 -9.07 13.29
N ASP A 88 -7.67 -7.81 12.99
CA ASP A 88 -9.07 -7.45 12.83
C ASP A 88 -9.70 -8.15 11.63
N LEU A 89 -9.02 -8.17 10.49
CA LEU A 89 -9.50 -8.87 9.29
C LEU A 89 -9.63 -10.37 9.54
N VAL A 90 -8.65 -11.03 10.16
CA VAL A 90 -8.71 -12.46 10.51
C VAL A 90 -9.94 -12.77 11.37
N ARG A 91 -10.24 -11.93 12.38
CA ARG A 91 -11.45 -12.12 13.22
C ARG A 91 -12.73 -12.07 12.41
N ARG A 92 -12.80 -11.22 11.40
CA ARG A 92 -14.00 -11.06 10.56
C ARG A 92 -14.17 -12.19 9.55
N VAL A 93 -13.09 -12.53 8.84
CA VAL A 93 -13.16 -13.48 7.72
C VAL A 93 -12.89 -14.93 8.11
N GLN A 94 -12.31 -15.18 9.29
CA GLN A 94 -11.95 -16.51 9.79
C GLN A 94 -11.10 -17.32 8.79
N CYS A 95 -10.19 -16.64 8.11
CA CYS A 95 -9.22 -17.20 7.15
C CYS A 95 -7.81 -16.72 7.48
N THR A 96 -6.79 -17.38 6.90
CA THR A 96 -5.41 -16.89 6.99
C THR A 96 -5.25 -15.60 6.20
N VAL A 97 -4.65 -14.59 6.80
CA VAL A 97 -4.36 -13.31 6.16
C VAL A 97 -2.84 -13.12 6.04
N HIS A 98 -2.41 -12.62 4.88
CA HIS A 98 -1.00 -12.29 4.64
C HIS A 98 -0.87 -10.83 4.23
N VAL A 99 0.22 -10.20 4.66
CA VAL A 99 0.76 -8.98 4.06
C VAL A 99 2.09 -9.32 3.42
N GLY A 100 2.28 -8.89 2.19
CA GLY A 100 3.51 -9.07 1.44
C GLY A 100 4.06 -7.75 0.91
N VAL A 101 5.36 -7.71 0.67
CA VAL A 101 6.07 -6.58 0.06
C VAL A 101 6.67 -7.01 -1.28
N LEU A 102 6.61 -6.13 -2.26
CA LEU A 102 7.28 -6.30 -3.55
C LEU A 102 8.80 -6.20 -3.35
N SER A 103 9.52 -7.22 -3.73
CA SER A 103 10.98 -7.29 -3.70
C SER A 103 11.50 -7.85 -5.03
N GLY A 104 11.96 -6.96 -5.90
CA GLY A 104 12.32 -7.34 -7.27
C GLY A 104 11.11 -7.87 -8.04
N ASP A 105 11.17 -9.13 -8.44
CA ASP A 105 10.12 -9.82 -9.22
C ASP A 105 9.26 -10.78 -8.38
N GLU A 106 9.33 -10.68 -7.07
CA GLU A 106 8.64 -11.57 -6.12
C GLU A 106 7.95 -10.78 -5.02
N ILE A 107 7.00 -11.42 -4.35
CA ILE A 107 6.41 -10.95 -3.10
C ILE A 107 7.05 -11.69 -1.94
N ILE A 108 7.57 -10.96 -0.96
CA ILE A 108 8.04 -11.53 0.31
C ILE A 108 6.94 -11.35 1.36
N TYR A 109 6.53 -12.42 2.02
CA TYR A 109 5.57 -12.32 3.11
C TYR A 109 6.20 -11.65 4.34
N LEU A 110 5.63 -10.52 4.77
CA LEU A 110 6.02 -9.78 5.98
C LEU A 110 5.20 -10.21 7.20
N VAL A 111 3.91 -10.43 7.01
CA VAL A 111 2.98 -10.84 8.06
C VAL A 111 2.16 -12.02 7.58
N ARG A 112 1.93 -12.94 8.51
CA ARG A 112 0.97 -14.02 8.37
C ARG A 112 0.25 -14.21 9.69
N THR A 113 -1.06 -14.16 9.68
CA THR A 113 -1.91 -14.47 10.83
C THR A 113 -2.91 -15.55 10.43
N ASP A 114 -2.89 -16.65 11.15
CA ASP A 114 -3.83 -17.76 10.95
C ASP A 114 -5.13 -17.50 11.74
N SER A 115 -6.24 -18.05 11.26
CA SER A 115 -7.46 -18.17 12.05
C SER A 115 -7.36 -19.36 13.02
N ASP A 116 -8.36 -19.51 13.88
CA ASP A 116 -8.43 -20.63 14.87
C ASP A 116 -8.75 -22.00 14.24
N LYS A 117 -8.70 -22.11 12.89
CA LYS A 117 -8.96 -23.36 12.18
C LYS A 117 -7.86 -24.41 12.42
N PRO A 118 -8.21 -25.72 12.38
CA PRO A 118 -7.27 -26.79 12.72
C PRO A 118 -6.18 -27.04 11.67
N TYR A 119 -6.21 -26.38 10.54
CA TYR A 119 -5.19 -26.51 9.49
C TYR A 119 -4.37 -25.22 9.36
N ARG A 120 -3.19 -25.35 8.77
CA ARG A 120 -2.30 -24.21 8.48
C ARG A 120 -1.97 -24.15 7.00
N MET A 121 -1.97 -22.93 6.45
CA MET A 121 -1.49 -22.68 5.09
C MET A 121 -0.01 -23.06 4.93
N PRO A 122 0.42 -23.60 3.78
CA PRO A 122 1.82 -23.91 3.51
C PRO A 122 2.64 -22.65 3.19
N SER A 123 2.52 -21.62 4.01
CA SER A 123 3.19 -20.33 3.87
C SER A 123 3.97 -20.00 5.14
N ARG A 124 4.95 -19.12 5.04
CA ARG A 124 5.72 -18.62 6.18
C ARG A 124 6.19 -17.19 5.92
N VAL A 125 6.34 -16.40 6.97
CA VAL A 125 7.01 -15.09 6.91
C VAL A 125 8.42 -15.26 6.33
N GLY A 126 8.83 -14.35 5.47
CA GLY A 126 10.08 -14.39 4.73
C GLY A 126 10.08 -15.29 3.49
N ALA A 127 9.00 -16.03 3.22
CA ALA A 127 8.91 -16.80 1.97
C ALA A 127 8.61 -15.88 0.78
N ALA A 128 9.29 -16.17 -0.34
CA ALA A 128 9.06 -15.53 -1.63
C ALA A 128 7.97 -16.28 -2.42
N ILE A 129 7.10 -15.54 -3.08
CA ILE A 129 6.10 -16.06 -4.01
C ILE A 129 6.08 -15.24 -5.30
N PRO A 130 5.80 -15.87 -6.48
CA PRO A 130 5.78 -15.18 -7.75
C PRO A 130 4.64 -14.15 -7.84
N LEU A 131 4.88 -13.06 -8.58
CA LEU A 131 3.87 -12.04 -8.84
C LEU A 131 2.68 -12.56 -9.65
N HIS A 132 2.92 -13.32 -10.72
CA HIS A 132 1.89 -13.70 -11.69
C HIS A 132 0.95 -14.82 -11.24
N THR A 133 1.29 -15.56 -10.18
CA THR A 133 0.47 -16.69 -9.68
C THR A 133 -0.15 -16.40 -8.30
N SER A 134 0.22 -15.32 -7.65
CA SER A 134 -0.33 -14.97 -6.34
C SER A 134 -1.34 -13.83 -6.42
N ALA A 135 -2.37 -13.86 -5.55
CA ALA A 135 -3.37 -12.81 -5.51
C ALA A 135 -2.74 -11.43 -5.19
N ILE A 136 -1.82 -11.36 -4.20
CA ILE A 136 -1.07 -10.13 -3.89
C ILE A 136 -0.28 -9.65 -5.12
N GLY A 137 0.45 -10.55 -5.76
CA GLY A 137 1.32 -10.19 -6.88
C GLY A 137 0.53 -9.69 -8.08
N LYS A 138 -0.56 -10.37 -8.46
CA LYS A 138 -1.44 -9.92 -9.56
C LYS A 138 -2.12 -8.59 -9.23
N ALA A 139 -2.53 -8.38 -7.99
CA ALA A 139 -3.09 -7.09 -7.55
C ALA A 139 -2.08 -5.93 -7.68
N ILE A 140 -0.80 -6.17 -7.37
CA ILE A 140 0.28 -5.18 -7.56
C ILE A 140 0.56 -4.96 -9.05
N LEU A 141 0.70 -6.04 -9.85
CA LEU A 141 0.89 -5.94 -11.30
C LEU A 141 -0.22 -5.14 -11.98
N ALA A 142 -1.47 -5.27 -11.53
CA ALA A 142 -2.59 -4.52 -12.06
C ALA A 142 -2.49 -2.99 -11.88
N ARG A 143 -1.61 -2.51 -11.00
CA ARG A 143 -1.33 -1.08 -10.77
C ARG A 143 -0.21 -0.52 -11.65
N LEU A 144 0.49 -1.38 -12.37
CA LEU A 144 1.55 -0.99 -13.28
C LEU A 144 0.99 -0.67 -14.67
N ASP A 145 1.75 0.11 -15.43
CA ASP A 145 1.50 0.32 -16.86
C ASP A 145 1.90 -0.91 -17.68
N ASP A 146 1.43 -0.96 -18.92
CA ASP A 146 1.65 -2.12 -19.79
C ASP A 146 3.13 -2.34 -20.14
N ASP A 147 3.93 -1.26 -20.24
CA ASP A 147 5.37 -1.36 -20.48
C ASP A 147 6.11 -1.97 -19.27
N ALA A 148 5.70 -1.62 -18.06
CA ALA A 148 6.26 -2.23 -16.84
C ALA A 148 5.88 -3.71 -16.72
N ILE A 149 4.65 -4.09 -17.10
CA ILE A 149 4.21 -5.48 -17.14
C ILE A 149 5.04 -6.27 -18.17
N GLU A 150 5.27 -5.73 -19.37
CA GLU A 150 6.12 -6.38 -20.37
C GLU A 150 7.56 -6.54 -19.89
N ARG A 151 8.12 -5.50 -19.28
CA ARG A 151 9.48 -5.58 -18.68
C ARG A 151 9.56 -6.66 -17.60
N PHE A 152 8.53 -6.77 -16.75
CA PHE A 152 8.45 -7.84 -15.76
C PHE A 152 8.43 -9.22 -16.41
N VAL A 153 7.54 -9.45 -17.38
CA VAL A 153 7.41 -10.76 -18.06
C VAL A 153 8.67 -11.14 -18.81
N ASN A 154 9.33 -10.18 -19.49
CA ASN A 154 10.59 -10.42 -20.21
C ASN A 154 11.75 -10.76 -19.26
N ARG A 155 11.75 -10.24 -18.04
CA ARG A 155 12.81 -10.49 -17.04
C ARG A 155 12.56 -11.74 -16.21
N ALA A 156 11.37 -11.89 -15.65
CA ALA A 156 11.02 -12.95 -14.71
C ALA A 156 10.43 -14.19 -15.39
N GLY A 157 9.83 -14.02 -16.58
CA GLY A 157 9.00 -15.02 -17.21
C GLY A 157 7.69 -15.28 -16.47
N LEU A 158 6.95 -16.27 -16.95
CA LEU A 158 5.70 -16.74 -16.34
C LEU A 158 5.80 -18.26 -16.09
N PRO A 159 6.68 -18.72 -15.19
CA PRO A 159 6.89 -20.13 -14.95
C PRO A 159 5.63 -20.82 -14.40
N ARG A 160 5.29 -21.98 -14.95
CA ARG A 160 4.17 -22.78 -14.49
C ARG A 160 4.44 -23.36 -13.11
N ARG A 161 3.57 -23.12 -12.16
CA ARG A 161 3.61 -23.72 -10.82
C ARG A 161 2.54 -24.81 -10.64
N THR A 162 1.40 -24.61 -11.27
CA THR A 162 0.28 -25.56 -11.27
C THR A 162 -0.29 -25.69 -12.68
N ALA A 163 -1.26 -26.57 -12.86
CA ALA A 163 -1.99 -26.66 -14.12
C ALA A 163 -2.82 -25.39 -14.41
N ARG A 164 -3.10 -24.57 -13.40
CA ARG A 164 -3.93 -23.35 -13.50
C ARG A 164 -3.12 -22.06 -13.61
N SER A 165 -1.78 -22.12 -13.49
CA SER A 165 -0.93 -20.93 -13.61
C SER A 165 -1.08 -20.25 -14.96
N LEU A 166 -1.20 -18.92 -14.96
CA LEU A 166 -1.13 -18.09 -16.16
C LEU A 166 0.31 -18.16 -16.72
N THR A 167 0.47 -18.52 -17.98
CA THR A 167 1.79 -18.74 -18.60
C THR A 167 2.02 -17.92 -19.86
N THR A 168 1.05 -17.08 -20.24
CA THR A 168 1.16 -16.17 -21.38
C THR A 168 0.93 -14.74 -20.97
N LEU A 169 1.55 -13.78 -21.67
CA LEU A 169 1.32 -12.35 -21.42
C LEU A 169 -0.11 -11.95 -21.74
N GLU A 170 -0.75 -12.59 -22.75
CA GLU A 170 -2.12 -12.31 -23.13
C GLU A 170 -3.09 -12.68 -22.01
N ASP A 171 -2.99 -13.89 -21.46
CA ASP A 171 -3.82 -14.32 -20.34
C ASP A 171 -3.60 -13.46 -19.09
N LEU A 172 -2.33 -13.12 -18.81
CA LEU A 172 -2.02 -12.23 -17.68
C LEU A 172 -2.66 -10.85 -17.87
N ARG A 173 -2.56 -10.24 -19.06
CA ARG A 173 -3.19 -8.93 -19.34
C ARG A 173 -4.70 -8.97 -19.18
N ALA A 174 -5.36 -10.03 -19.64
CA ALA A 174 -6.81 -10.21 -19.48
C ALA A 174 -7.18 -10.25 -17.99
N GLU A 175 -6.48 -11.07 -17.21
CA GLU A 175 -6.67 -11.14 -15.74
C GLU A 175 -6.43 -9.80 -15.06
N LEU A 176 -5.36 -9.06 -15.43
CA LEU A 176 -5.06 -7.74 -14.85
C LEU A 176 -6.13 -6.68 -15.20
N ALA A 177 -6.78 -6.78 -16.37
CA ALA A 177 -7.89 -5.91 -16.73
C ALA A 177 -9.12 -6.17 -15.84
N ASP A 178 -9.42 -7.44 -15.55
CA ASP A 178 -10.49 -7.81 -14.61
C ASP A 178 -10.18 -7.31 -13.19
N ILE A 179 -8.93 -7.46 -12.72
CA ILE A 179 -8.50 -6.98 -11.41
C ILE A 179 -8.64 -5.45 -11.30
N ARG A 180 -8.30 -4.70 -12.36
CA ARG A 180 -8.48 -3.22 -12.39
C ARG A 180 -9.95 -2.82 -12.25
N ARG A 181 -10.87 -3.58 -12.87
CA ARG A 181 -12.31 -3.36 -12.80
C ARG A 181 -12.88 -3.70 -11.43
N ASP A 182 -12.50 -4.88 -10.89
CA ASP A 182 -13.11 -5.47 -9.70
C ASP A 182 -12.45 -4.98 -8.39
N GLY A 183 -11.21 -4.46 -8.47
CA GLY A 183 -10.46 -3.91 -7.32
C GLY A 183 -9.75 -4.95 -6.45
N TYR A 184 -9.80 -6.24 -6.82
CA TYR A 184 -9.11 -7.33 -6.15
C TYR A 184 -8.74 -8.44 -7.15
N ALA A 185 -7.75 -9.25 -6.80
CA ALA A 185 -7.26 -10.38 -7.58
C ALA A 185 -7.62 -11.70 -6.93
N PHE A 186 -7.83 -12.74 -7.74
CA PHE A 186 -7.88 -14.12 -7.26
C PHE A 186 -6.53 -14.83 -7.47
N ASP A 187 -6.20 -15.80 -6.61
CA ASP A 187 -5.35 -16.94 -6.90
C ASP A 187 -6.26 -18.17 -6.88
N ARG A 188 -6.49 -18.72 -8.06
CA ARG A 188 -7.39 -19.86 -8.30
C ARG A 188 -6.60 -21.16 -8.35
N GLU A 189 -5.85 -21.48 -7.28
CA GLU A 189 -4.90 -22.59 -7.24
C GLU A 189 -3.73 -22.42 -8.26
N GLU A 190 -3.40 -21.20 -8.60
CA GLU A 190 -2.36 -20.86 -9.56
C GLU A 190 -0.96 -21.02 -8.98
N ASN A 191 -0.79 -20.68 -7.69
CA ASN A 191 0.48 -20.77 -6.97
C ASN A 191 0.67 -22.12 -6.28
N VAL A 192 -0.36 -22.62 -5.58
CA VAL A 192 -0.33 -23.90 -4.85
C VAL A 192 -1.64 -24.65 -5.07
N PRO A 193 -1.60 -25.94 -5.50
CA PRO A 193 -2.81 -26.73 -5.64
C PRO A 193 -3.60 -26.81 -4.32
N GLY A 194 -4.92 -26.69 -4.38
CA GLY A 194 -5.82 -26.74 -3.23
C GLY A 194 -5.87 -25.46 -2.39
N VAL A 195 -5.12 -24.42 -2.74
CA VAL A 195 -5.14 -23.11 -2.07
C VAL A 195 -5.77 -22.08 -3.00
N VAL A 196 -6.73 -21.33 -2.47
CA VAL A 196 -7.41 -20.23 -3.16
C VAL A 196 -7.27 -18.95 -2.32
N CYS A 197 -7.03 -17.83 -3.00
CA CYS A 197 -6.89 -16.55 -2.31
C CYS A 197 -7.59 -15.43 -3.06
N ILE A 198 -7.99 -14.38 -2.31
CA ILE A 198 -8.22 -13.06 -2.87
C ILE A 198 -7.19 -12.10 -2.31
N GLY A 199 -6.78 -11.09 -3.09
CA GLY A 199 -5.79 -10.12 -2.67
C GLY A 199 -5.98 -8.76 -3.31
N THR A 200 -5.48 -7.73 -2.64
CA THR A 200 -5.50 -6.36 -3.14
C THR A 200 -4.16 -5.68 -2.87
N ALA A 201 -3.87 -4.66 -3.67
CA ALA A 201 -2.66 -3.86 -3.51
C ALA A 201 -2.83 -2.82 -2.40
N VAL A 202 -1.76 -2.56 -1.68
CA VAL A 202 -1.66 -1.54 -0.64
C VAL A 202 -0.61 -0.53 -1.06
N ARG A 203 -0.96 0.76 -1.01
CA ARG A 203 -0.05 1.87 -1.33
C ARG A 203 0.71 2.29 -0.07
N ASP A 204 1.91 2.78 -0.27
CA ASP A 204 2.71 3.43 0.76
C ASP A 204 2.74 4.96 0.59
N HIS A 205 3.51 5.64 1.44
CA HIS A 205 3.72 7.10 1.42
C HIS A 205 4.33 7.62 0.10
N THR A 206 4.91 6.74 -0.75
CA THR A 206 5.43 7.14 -2.07
C THR A 206 4.32 7.16 -3.13
N GLY A 207 3.11 6.71 -2.80
CA GLY A 207 2.01 6.52 -3.73
C GLY A 207 2.10 5.25 -4.57
N HIS A 208 3.19 4.46 -4.44
CA HIS A 208 3.36 3.19 -5.14
C HIS A 208 2.71 2.04 -4.38
N SER A 209 2.24 1.05 -5.12
CA SER A 209 1.69 -0.19 -4.58
C SER A 209 2.80 -1.22 -4.34
N ASN A 210 3.64 -0.95 -3.33
CA ASN A 210 4.75 -1.83 -2.97
C ASN A 210 4.35 -2.94 -2.00
N TYR A 211 3.16 -2.88 -1.43
CA TYR A 211 2.63 -3.87 -0.52
C TYR A 211 1.32 -4.46 -1.05
N GLY A 212 0.90 -5.57 -0.46
CA GLY A 212 -0.41 -6.14 -0.72
C GLY A 212 -0.89 -7.00 0.43
N LEU A 213 -2.20 -7.17 0.47
CA LEU A 213 -2.95 -7.90 1.48
C LEU A 213 -3.71 -9.03 0.82
N SER A 214 -3.76 -10.22 1.42
CA SER A 214 -4.58 -11.33 0.92
C SER A 214 -5.27 -12.10 2.02
N ILE A 215 -6.44 -12.65 1.67
CA ILE A 215 -7.18 -13.66 2.41
C ILE A 215 -6.96 -14.98 1.69
N SER A 216 -6.49 -16.00 2.42
CA SER A 216 -6.16 -17.31 1.88
C SER A 216 -6.97 -18.40 2.55
N SER A 217 -7.46 -19.35 1.75
CA SER A 217 -8.24 -20.50 2.21
C SER A 217 -7.93 -21.76 1.41
N LEU A 218 -8.44 -22.90 1.86
CA LEU A 218 -8.45 -24.12 1.08
C LEU A 218 -9.63 -24.11 0.09
N ALA A 219 -9.39 -24.61 -1.13
CA ALA A 219 -10.43 -24.72 -2.17
C ALA A 219 -11.61 -25.64 -1.76
N LEU A 220 -11.40 -26.52 -0.76
CA LEU A 220 -12.42 -27.37 -0.19
C LEU A 220 -13.34 -26.63 0.81
N GLU A 221 -12.89 -25.50 1.37
CA GLU A 221 -13.65 -24.74 2.36
C GLU A 221 -14.43 -23.56 1.78
N HIS A 222 -13.80 -22.85 0.83
CA HIS A 222 -14.42 -21.66 0.25
C HIS A 222 -14.42 -21.74 -1.27
N THR A 223 -15.59 -21.51 -1.82
CA THR A 223 -15.77 -21.26 -3.25
C THR A 223 -15.28 -19.85 -3.60
N GLU A 224 -15.05 -19.60 -4.88
CA GLU A 224 -14.68 -18.29 -5.41
C GLU A 224 -15.68 -17.19 -5.02
N GLY A 225 -17.00 -17.51 -5.12
CA GLY A 225 -18.07 -16.58 -4.70
C GLY A 225 -18.07 -16.25 -3.21
N GLN A 226 -17.70 -17.19 -2.35
CA GLN A 226 -17.58 -16.95 -0.90
C GLN A 226 -16.35 -16.08 -0.59
N LEU A 227 -15.24 -16.27 -1.30
CA LEU A 227 -14.07 -15.38 -1.18
C LEU A 227 -14.40 -13.97 -1.72
N ALA A 228 -15.09 -13.88 -2.87
CA ALA A 228 -15.53 -12.59 -3.42
C ALA A 228 -16.40 -11.80 -2.44
N ALA A 229 -17.23 -12.46 -1.66
CA ALA A 229 -18.05 -11.82 -0.62
C ALA A 229 -17.23 -11.19 0.51
N MET A 230 -15.93 -11.54 0.64
CA MET A 230 -15.00 -10.93 1.61
C MET A 230 -14.22 -9.74 1.03
N ALA A 231 -14.45 -9.37 -0.25
CA ALA A 231 -13.69 -8.32 -0.93
C ALA A 231 -13.85 -6.94 -0.28
N ASP A 232 -15.03 -6.61 0.23
CA ASP A 232 -15.25 -5.33 0.92
C ASP A 232 -14.44 -5.23 2.21
N ASP A 233 -14.37 -6.31 3.00
CA ASP A 233 -13.56 -6.38 4.21
C ASP A 233 -12.06 -6.30 3.87
N LEU A 234 -11.63 -7.00 2.82
CA LEU A 234 -10.25 -6.97 2.31
C LEU A 234 -9.85 -5.55 1.88
N ASN A 235 -10.67 -4.90 1.05
CA ASN A 235 -10.38 -3.57 0.52
C ASN A 235 -10.42 -2.50 1.61
N LYS A 236 -11.35 -2.62 2.57
CA LYS A 236 -11.39 -1.74 3.74
C LYS A 236 -10.10 -1.86 4.56
N ALA A 237 -9.67 -3.07 4.89
CA ALA A 237 -8.43 -3.29 5.63
C ALA A 237 -7.20 -2.76 4.85
N ALA A 238 -7.15 -2.95 3.53
CA ALA A 238 -6.09 -2.42 2.69
C ALA A 238 -6.06 -0.88 2.66
N ALA A 239 -7.21 -0.22 2.65
CA ALA A 239 -7.31 1.24 2.74
C ALA A 239 -6.81 1.76 4.11
N ASP A 240 -7.19 1.09 5.19
CA ASP A 240 -6.74 1.44 6.54
C ASP A 240 -5.22 1.22 6.70
N ILE A 241 -4.65 0.14 6.14
CA ILE A 241 -3.19 -0.12 6.09
C ILE A 241 -2.49 0.94 5.22
N THR A 242 -3.03 1.28 4.04
CA THR A 242 -2.49 2.35 3.18
C THR A 242 -2.34 3.65 3.97
N HIS A 243 -3.38 4.06 4.70
CA HIS A 243 -3.32 5.26 5.53
C HIS A 243 -2.28 5.14 6.67
N ALA A 244 -2.20 3.98 7.32
CA ALA A 244 -1.22 3.73 8.38
C ALA A 244 0.24 3.75 7.87
N LEU A 245 0.46 3.41 6.59
CA LEU A 245 1.76 3.48 5.92
C LEU A 245 2.04 4.85 5.27
N GLY A 246 1.19 5.86 5.54
CA GLY A 246 1.38 7.22 5.05
C GLY A 246 0.93 7.43 3.60
N GLY A 247 0.20 6.47 3.00
CA GLY A 247 -0.40 6.62 1.67
C GLY A 247 -1.74 7.33 1.73
N ASP A 248 -2.16 7.92 0.62
CA ASP A 248 -3.50 8.50 0.47
C ASP A 248 -4.56 7.41 0.34
N ARG A 249 -5.74 7.64 0.97
CA ARG A 249 -6.89 6.72 0.93
C ARG A 249 -7.49 6.58 -0.45
#